data_b9b941978ebfbc8ac1d819491593e6ff
#
_entry.id   b9b941978ebfbc8ac1d819491593e6ff
#
_cell.length_a   1.000
_cell.length_b   1.000
_cell.length_c   1.000
_cell.angle_alpha   90.00
_cell.angle_beta   90.00
_cell.angle_gamma   90.00
#
_symmetry.space_group_name_H-M   'P 1'
#
loop_
_entity.id
_entity.type
_entity.pdbx_description
1 polymer ?
#
loop_
_entity_poly.entity_id
_entity_poly.type
_entity_poly.pdbx_seq_one_letter_code
_entity_poly.pdbx_strand_id
1 'polypeptide(L)'
;MGLVIEHVTKRFGKMTAVNDISLKLESGKMLGFLGRNGAGKTTTFRMILGLSEPTEGHITYNGKKLDKTMYNRIGYLPEERGLHGKLTVEEELKYLATLKGMSKTEIQQQISYWLERFDITENRKKRIDSLSKGNQQKIQLLASMLHKPELLILDEPFSGLDPVNVELLKETVKDLNDWGSTIVYSSHRMEHVEELCDDVCILDKGQLVVSGDINHVRASNGNKKVVIESETTLPDLTNIRGIIHSENMKQGLQLTIENEDVAKDIYQVVAHQGYVKRFQVVEPSLQDIFIEKVGGKDA
;
A
#
# COMPACT_ATOMS: atom_id res chain seq x y z
N MET A 1 7.69 -12.96 14.94
CA MET A 1 6.26 -13.26 14.75
C MET A 1 5.65 -12.01 14.13
N GLY A 2 4.35 -11.93 13.89
CA GLY A 2 3.72 -10.78 13.23
C GLY A 2 2.23 -11.04 13.08
N LEU A 3 1.61 -10.49 12.04
CA LEU A 3 0.22 -10.74 11.68
C LEU A 3 0.12 -12.04 10.89
N VAL A 4 -0.77 -12.93 11.33
CA VAL A 4 -1.03 -14.21 10.66
C VAL A 4 -2.54 -14.32 10.44
N ILE A 5 -2.92 -14.56 9.20
CA ILE A 5 -4.30 -14.83 8.75
C ILE A 5 -4.27 -16.26 8.22
N GLU A 6 -5.09 -17.15 8.78
CA GLU A 6 -5.13 -18.58 8.44
C GLU A 6 -6.54 -19.01 8.06
N HIS A 7 -6.71 -19.42 6.80
CA HIS A 7 -7.93 -19.95 6.23
C HIS A 7 -9.16 -19.09 6.52
N VAL A 8 -9.01 -17.75 6.43
CA VAL A 8 -10.07 -16.82 6.81
C VAL A 8 -11.11 -16.68 5.71
N THR A 9 -12.34 -16.96 6.08
CA THR A 9 -13.54 -16.76 5.26
C THR A 9 -14.50 -15.82 5.97
N LYS A 10 -15.11 -14.90 5.22
CA LYS A 10 -16.19 -14.04 5.72
C LYS A 10 -17.40 -14.08 4.80
N ARG A 11 -18.53 -14.51 5.36
CA ARG A 11 -19.83 -14.54 4.68
C ARG A 11 -20.81 -13.56 5.31
N PHE A 12 -21.59 -12.89 4.49
CA PHE A 12 -22.73 -12.07 4.87
C PHE A 12 -23.99 -12.66 4.18
N GLY A 13 -24.73 -13.48 4.90
CA GLY A 13 -25.83 -14.25 4.31
C GLY A 13 -25.31 -15.16 3.19
N LYS A 14 -25.78 -14.93 1.95
CA LYS A 14 -25.35 -15.71 0.78
C LYS A 14 -24.08 -15.17 0.09
N MET A 15 -23.64 -13.97 0.45
CA MET A 15 -22.48 -13.34 -0.17
C MET A 15 -21.20 -13.71 0.60
N THR A 16 -20.21 -14.22 -0.11
CA THR A 16 -18.86 -14.44 0.43
C THR A 16 -17.99 -13.24 0.06
N ALA A 17 -17.67 -12.42 1.06
CA ALA A 17 -16.87 -11.20 0.87
C ALA A 17 -15.36 -11.48 0.90
N VAL A 18 -14.94 -12.51 1.65
CA VAL A 18 -13.56 -13.04 1.72
C VAL A 18 -13.66 -14.55 1.76
N ASN A 19 -12.84 -15.23 0.97
CA ASN A 19 -12.93 -16.66 0.76
C ASN A 19 -11.57 -17.34 0.90
N ASP A 20 -11.37 -18.02 2.02
CA ASP A 20 -10.20 -18.86 2.33
C ASP A 20 -8.85 -18.16 2.08
N ILE A 21 -8.67 -16.97 2.65
CA ILE A 21 -7.39 -16.27 2.53
C ILE A 21 -6.43 -16.69 3.65
N SER A 22 -5.16 -16.90 3.26
CA SER A 22 -4.07 -17.16 4.19
C SER A 22 -2.88 -16.27 3.82
N LEU A 23 -2.38 -15.50 4.78
CA LEU A 23 -1.19 -14.67 4.61
C LEU A 23 -0.45 -14.48 5.94
N LYS A 24 0.83 -14.17 5.84
CA LYS A 24 1.69 -13.92 6.99
C LYS A 24 2.52 -12.66 6.74
N LEU A 25 2.53 -11.75 7.70
CA LEU A 25 3.37 -10.56 7.72
C LEU A 25 4.24 -10.59 8.97
N GLU A 26 5.55 -10.53 8.78
CA GLU A 26 6.51 -10.49 9.89
C GLU A 26 6.43 -9.17 10.65
N SER A 27 6.74 -9.22 11.98
CA SER A 27 6.78 -7.99 12.79
C SER A 27 7.81 -7.00 12.24
N GLY A 28 7.44 -5.73 12.18
CA GLY A 28 8.30 -4.65 11.68
C GLY A 28 8.39 -4.57 10.17
N LYS A 29 7.62 -5.38 9.42
CA LYS A 29 7.49 -5.26 7.97
C LYS A 29 6.25 -4.50 7.56
N MET A 30 6.27 -4.02 6.32
CA MET A 30 5.14 -3.34 5.68
C MET A 30 4.55 -4.20 4.56
N LEU A 31 3.24 -4.45 4.63
CA LEU A 31 2.47 -5.20 3.63
C LEU A 31 1.59 -4.27 2.79
N GLY A 32 1.81 -4.26 1.48
CA GLY A 32 0.90 -3.66 0.52
C GLY A 32 -0.33 -4.54 0.28
N PHE A 33 -1.52 -3.99 0.52
CA PHE A 33 -2.79 -4.73 0.39
C PHE A 33 -3.58 -4.17 -0.80
N LEU A 34 -3.49 -4.82 -1.96
CA LEU A 34 -4.03 -4.37 -3.23
C LEU A 34 -5.34 -5.09 -3.60
N GLY A 35 -6.16 -4.45 -4.41
CA GLY A 35 -7.40 -5.02 -4.92
C GLY A 35 -8.38 -3.95 -5.39
N ARG A 36 -9.28 -4.31 -6.31
CA ARG A 36 -10.36 -3.40 -6.75
C ARG A 36 -11.32 -3.07 -5.60
N ASN A 37 -12.16 -2.06 -5.81
CA ASN A 37 -13.28 -1.80 -4.90
C ASN A 37 -14.19 -3.03 -4.84
N GLY A 38 -14.56 -3.43 -3.62
CA GLY A 38 -15.32 -4.66 -3.39
C GLY A 38 -14.50 -5.96 -3.38
N ALA A 39 -13.17 -5.92 -3.56
CA ALA A 39 -12.33 -7.13 -3.51
C ALA A 39 -12.23 -7.79 -2.13
N GLY A 40 -12.70 -7.14 -1.06
CA GLY A 40 -12.67 -7.69 0.31
C GLY A 40 -11.66 -7.02 1.25
N LYS A 41 -10.91 -6.00 0.80
CA LYS A 41 -9.88 -5.29 1.61
C LYS A 41 -10.43 -4.79 2.94
N THR A 42 -11.39 -3.88 2.90
CA THR A 42 -11.99 -3.28 4.11
C THR A 42 -12.65 -4.33 5.01
N THR A 43 -13.22 -5.40 4.44
CA THR A 43 -13.75 -6.53 5.21
C THR A 43 -12.64 -7.25 5.96
N THR A 44 -11.50 -7.49 5.30
CA THR A 44 -10.32 -8.10 5.92
C THR A 44 -9.76 -7.20 7.02
N PHE A 45 -9.65 -5.90 6.80
CA PHE A 45 -9.20 -4.95 7.83
C PHE A 45 -10.13 -4.94 9.06
N ARG A 46 -11.45 -4.95 8.84
CA ARG A 46 -12.42 -5.05 9.94
C ARG A 46 -12.27 -6.34 10.75
N MET A 47 -11.89 -7.45 10.11
CA MET A 47 -11.60 -8.70 10.80
C MET A 47 -10.29 -8.63 11.59
N ILE A 48 -9.21 -8.05 11.01
CA ILE A 48 -7.94 -7.81 11.71
C ILE A 48 -8.16 -6.90 12.92
N LEU A 49 -9.01 -5.88 12.78
CA LEU A 49 -9.36 -4.96 13.87
C LEU A 49 -10.31 -5.55 14.92
N GLY A 50 -10.78 -6.79 14.72
CA GLY A 50 -11.79 -7.39 15.62
C GLY A 50 -13.16 -6.71 15.59
N LEU A 51 -13.42 -5.85 14.61
CA LEU A 51 -14.73 -5.20 14.37
C LEU A 51 -15.74 -6.15 13.72
N SER A 52 -15.26 -7.26 13.16
CA SER A 52 -16.06 -8.33 12.58
C SER A 52 -15.34 -9.65 12.76
N GLU A 53 -16.00 -10.66 13.29
CA GLU A 53 -15.38 -11.98 13.40
C GLU A 53 -15.36 -12.71 12.05
N PRO A 54 -14.30 -13.47 11.71
CA PRO A 54 -14.31 -14.41 10.61
C PRO A 54 -15.46 -15.42 10.74
N THR A 55 -16.01 -15.88 9.62
CA THR A 55 -16.96 -17.00 9.60
C THR A 55 -16.22 -18.33 9.79
N GLU A 56 -15.01 -18.44 9.21
CA GLU A 56 -14.11 -19.59 9.32
C GLU A 56 -12.67 -19.06 9.40
N GLY A 57 -11.77 -19.86 9.94
CA GLY A 57 -10.36 -19.49 10.11
C GLY A 57 -10.11 -18.59 11.31
N HIS A 58 -8.92 -18.07 11.42
CA HIS A 58 -8.53 -17.20 12.53
C HIS A 58 -7.43 -16.22 12.16
N ILE A 59 -7.35 -15.13 12.94
CA ILE A 59 -6.36 -14.07 12.80
C ILE A 59 -5.63 -13.93 14.13
N THR A 60 -4.30 -13.91 14.07
CA THR A 60 -3.45 -13.71 15.25
C THR A 60 -2.40 -12.63 14.99
N TYR A 61 -1.99 -11.95 16.05
CA TYR A 61 -0.86 -11.05 16.06
C TYR A 61 0.13 -11.45 17.15
N ASN A 62 1.38 -11.69 16.77
CA ASN A 62 2.41 -12.23 17.66
C ASN A 62 1.98 -13.50 18.42
N GLY A 63 1.22 -14.37 17.74
CA GLY A 63 0.73 -15.64 18.29
C GLY A 63 -0.48 -15.51 19.25
N LYS A 64 -1.03 -14.31 19.40
CA LYS A 64 -2.22 -14.06 20.23
C LYS A 64 -3.42 -13.71 19.36
N LYS A 65 -4.60 -14.19 19.72
CA LYS A 65 -5.86 -13.74 19.10
C LYS A 65 -6.02 -12.24 19.33
N LEU A 66 -6.43 -11.53 18.28
CA LEU A 66 -6.74 -10.11 18.37
C LEU A 66 -8.03 -9.93 19.18
N ASP A 67 -7.90 -9.41 20.39
CA ASP A 67 -8.98 -9.15 21.32
C ASP A 67 -8.96 -7.67 21.79
N LYS A 68 -9.88 -7.35 22.68
CA LYS A 68 -10.03 -5.98 23.21
C LYS A 68 -8.77 -5.47 23.90
N THR A 69 -7.90 -6.32 24.43
CA THR A 69 -6.66 -5.92 25.10
C THR A 69 -5.61 -5.41 24.12
N MET A 70 -5.72 -5.82 22.85
CA MET A 70 -4.82 -5.40 21.77
C MET A 70 -5.20 -4.06 21.17
N TYR A 71 -6.42 -3.53 21.39
CA TYR A 71 -6.87 -2.30 20.73
C TYR A 71 -6.00 -1.07 21.05
N ASN A 72 -5.39 -1.01 22.22
CA ASN A 72 -4.46 0.06 22.57
C ASN A 72 -3.12 -0.03 21.85
N ARG A 73 -2.84 -1.16 21.19
CA ARG A 73 -1.60 -1.45 20.45
C ARG A 73 -1.80 -1.42 18.94
N ILE A 74 -3.05 -1.18 18.49
CA ILE A 74 -3.41 -1.13 17.07
C ILE A 74 -3.82 0.29 16.70
N GLY A 75 -3.23 0.80 15.62
CA GLY A 75 -3.66 2.01 14.93
C GLY A 75 -4.49 1.68 13.69
N TYR A 76 -5.48 2.49 13.39
CA TYR A 76 -6.27 2.36 12.18
C TYR A 76 -6.62 3.72 11.58
N LEU A 77 -6.28 3.89 10.33
CA LEU A 77 -6.71 5.01 9.52
C LEU A 77 -7.69 4.46 8.46
N PRO A 78 -8.98 4.74 8.58
CA PRO A 78 -9.97 4.35 7.57
C PRO A 78 -9.91 5.26 6.34
N GLU A 79 -10.36 4.76 5.19
CA GLU A 79 -10.52 5.53 3.95
C GLU A 79 -11.47 6.72 4.14
N GLU A 80 -12.59 6.51 4.85
CA GLU A 80 -13.54 7.57 5.19
C GLU A 80 -13.08 8.35 6.42
N ARG A 81 -13.36 9.67 6.43
CA ARG A 81 -12.98 10.51 7.54
C ARG A 81 -13.85 10.26 8.75
N GLY A 82 -13.21 9.89 9.86
CA GLY A 82 -13.86 9.56 11.12
C GLY A 82 -13.67 10.60 12.23
N LEU A 83 -13.15 11.82 11.92
CA LEU A 83 -12.89 12.85 12.92
C LEU A 83 -14.15 13.63 13.31
N HIS A 84 -14.21 14.07 14.59
CA HIS A 84 -15.30 14.90 15.09
C HIS A 84 -15.12 16.35 14.66
N GLY A 85 -15.76 16.76 13.57
CA GLY A 85 -15.58 18.09 12.93
C GLY A 85 -15.74 19.27 13.86
N LYS A 86 -16.58 19.17 14.90
CA LYS A 86 -16.85 20.27 15.87
C LYS A 86 -15.78 20.44 16.93
N LEU A 87 -14.93 19.45 17.16
CA LEU A 87 -13.80 19.53 18.09
C LEU A 87 -12.64 20.30 17.46
N THR A 88 -11.83 20.90 18.29
CA THR A 88 -10.53 21.41 17.88
C THR A 88 -9.56 20.26 17.65
N VAL A 89 -8.50 20.49 16.86
CA VAL A 89 -7.45 19.50 16.62
C VAL A 89 -6.89 18.93 17.94
N GLU A 90 -6.60 19.80 18.90
CA GLU A 90 -6.07 19.37 20.19
C GLU A 90 -7.05 18.55 21.00
N GLU A 91 -8.32 18.91 21.02
CA GLU A 91 -9.38 18.15 21.71
C GLU A 91 -9.56 16.76 21.12
N GLU A 92 -9.63 16.67 19.80
CA GLU A 92 -9.78 15.39 19.07
C GLU A 92 -8.59 14.45 19.35
N LEU A 93 -7.37 14.96 19.18
CA LEU A 93 -6.16 14.15 19.40
C LEU A 93 -6.03 13.71 20.86
N LYS A 94 -6.36 14.60 21.83
CA LYS A 94 -6.39 14.25 23.25
C LYS A 94 -7.44 13.18 23.56
N TYR A 95 -8.63 13.31 22.99
CA TYR A 95 -9.71 12.36 23.18
C TYR A 95 -9.30 10.97 22.70
N LEU A 96 -8.85 10.86 21.43
CA LEU A 96 -8.49 9.58 20.82
C LEU A 96 -7.26 8.94 21.50
N ALA A 97 -6.23 9.74 21.84
CA ALA A 97 -5.06 9.24 22.57
C ALA A 97 -5.38 8.76 23.99
N THR A 98 -6.33 9.43 24.67
CA THR A 98 -6.80 8.99 25.99
C THR A 98 -7.52 7.64 25.91
N LEU A 99 -8.33 7.40 24.86
CA LEU A 99 -8.96 6.10 24.63
C LEU A 99 -7.94 4.98 24.38
N LYS A 100 -6.74 5.32 23.89
CA LYS A 100 -5.61 4.41 23.72
C LYS A 100 -4.75 4.21 24.96
N GLY A 101 -5.14 4.82 26.09
CA GLY A 101 -4.49 4.64 27.38
C GLY A 101 -3.23 5.48 27.60
N MET A 102 -2.98 6.49 26.76
CA MET A 102 -1.83 7.41 26.93
C MET A 102 -2.00 8.31 28.15
N SER A 103 -0.91 8.60 28.85
CA SER A 103 -0.89 9.58 29.91
C SER A 103 -1.03 11.02 29.38
N LYS A 104 -1.54 11.94 30.22
CA LYS A 104 -1.70 13.36 29.82
C LYS A 104 -0.39 14.02 29.36
N THR A 105 0.72 13.66 30.01
CA THR A 105 2.05 14.21 29.67
C THR A 105 2.51 13.70 28.28
N GLU A 106 2.41 12.40 28.03
CA GLU A 106 2.75 11.81 26.74
C GLU A 106 1.88 12.38 25.61
N ILE A 107 0.58 12.49 25.82
CA ILE A 107 -0.35 13.08 24.85
C ILE A 107 0.11 14.49 24.47
N GLN A 108 0.42 15.34 25.46
CA GLN A 108 0.83 16.71 25.21
C GLN A 108 2.15 16.79 24.42
N GLN A 109 3.12 15.94 24.76
CA GLN A 109 4.42 15.86 24.08
C GLN A 109 4.24 15.37 22.63
N GLN A 110 3.48 14.29 22.43
CA GLN A 110 3.27 13.73 21.10
C GLN A 110 2.49 14.68 20.19
N ILE A 111 1.45 15.32 20.70
CA ILE A 111 0.69 16.32 19.91
C ILE A 111 1.62 17.47 19.49
N SER A 112 2.42 18.02 20.39
CA SER A 112 3.33 19.13 20.06
C SER A 112 4.36 18.70 19.01
N TYR A 113 5.01 17.56 19.19
CA TYR A 113 6.00 17.01 18.26
C TYR A 113 5.43 16.82 16.86
N TRP A 114 4.28 16.16 16.75
CA TRP A 114 3.70 15.84 15.45
C TRP A 114 3.08 17.03 14.72
N LEU A 115 2.47 17.98 15.45
CA LEU A 115 1.96 19.20 14.82
C LEU A 115 3.10 20.07 14.27
N GLU A 116 4.24 20.13 14.95
CA GLU A 116 5.44 20.80 14.47
C GLU A 116 6.00 20.08 13.23
N ARG A 117 6.20 18.76 13.29
CA ARG A 117 6.72 17.97 12.19
C ARG A 117 5.87 18.06 10.91
N PHE A 118 4.55 18.18 11.07
CA PHE A 118 3.62 18.29 9.94
C PHE A 118 3.39 19.73 9.47
N ASP A 119 4.09 20.68 10.09
CA ASP A 119 3.95 22.12 9.84
C ASP A 119 2.48 22.60 9.89
N ILE A 120 1.78 22.21 10.97
CA ILE A 120 0.37 22.54 11.22
C ILE A 120 0.12 22.99 12.66
N THR A 121 1.14 23.50 13.35
CA THR A 121 1.04 23.95 14.76
C THR A 121 0.00 25.04 14.94
N GLU A 122 -0.16 25.94 13.95
CA GLU A 122 -1.17 27.00 13.96
C GLU A 122 -2.62 26.48 13.88
N ASN A 123 -2.81 25.20 13.51
CA ASN A 123 -4.13 24.58 13.46
C ASN A 123 -4.57 23.97 14.79
N ARG A 124 -3.69 23.92 15.80
CA ARG A 124 -3.91 23.24 17.08
C ARG A 124 -5.25 23.56 17.74
N LYS A 125 -5.65 24.86 17.70
CA LYS A 125 -6.89 25.36 18.32
C LYS A 125 -8.02 25.57 17.31
N LYS A 126 -7.81 25.27 16.04
CA LYS A 126 -8.86 25.37 15.02
C LYS A 126 -9.74 24.14 15.07
N ARG A 127 -11.01 24.32 14.71
CA ARG A 127 -11.96 23.22 14.55
C ARG A 127 -11.58 22.38 13.32
N ILE A 128 -11.79 21.07 13.41
CA ILE A 128 -11.45 20.14 12.34
C ILE A 128 -12.23 20.44 11.07
N ASP A 129 -13.53 20.79 11.18
CA ASP A 129 -14.38 21.11 10.02
C ASP A 129 -13.94 22.39 9.27
N SER A 130 -13.14 23.27 9.90
CA SER A 130 -12.58 24.48 9.29
C SER A 130 -11.27 24.25 8.53
N LEU A 131 -10.68 23.05 8.64
CA LEU A 131 -9.41 22.72 8.00
C LEU A 131 -9.58 22.33 6.54
N SER A 132 -8.52 22.53 5.73
CA SER A 132 -8.42 21.93 4.41
C SER A 132 -8.47 20.40 4.47
N LYS A 133 -8.90 19.78 3.36
CA LYS A 133 -8.93 18.31 3.26
C LYS A 133 -7.59 17.66 3.57
N GLY A 134 -6.47 18.26 3.10
CA GLY A 134 -5.12 17.78 3.38
C GLY A 134 -4.76 17.85 4.87
N ASN A 135 -5.09 18.95 5.55
CA ASN A 135 -4.85 19.07 6.99
C ASN A 135 -5.74 18.11 7.79
N GLN A 136 -6.99 17.88 7.40
CA GLN A 136 -7.82 16.87 8.04
C GLN A 136 -7.20 15.46 7.89
N GLN A 137 -6.63 15.14 6.73
CA GLN A 137 -5.95 13.86 6.50
C GLN A 137 -4.71 13.72 7.39
N LYS A 138 -3.90 14.78 7.52
CA LYS A 138 -2.77 14.81 8.46
C LYS A 138 -3.22 14.51 9.89
N ILE A 139 -4.29 15.17 10.35
CA ILE A 139 -4.82 14.96 11.70
C ILE A 139 -5.36 13.53 11.88
N GLN A 140 -6.00 12.97 10.88
CA GLN A 140 -6.51 11.60 10.91
C GLN A 140 -5.37 10.57 11.00
N LEU A 141 -4.28 10.77 10.24
CA LEU A 141 -3.09 9.95 10.37
C LEU A 141 -2.49 10.09 11.78
N LEU A 142 -2.33 11.33 12.29
CA LEU A 142 -1.84 11.55 13.66
C LEU A 142 -2.67 10.79 14.70
N ALA A 143 -3.99 10.86 14.58
CA ALA A 143 -4.90 10.15 15.50
C ALA A 143 -4.68 8.64 15.49
N SER A 144 -4.32 8.06 14.33
CA SER A 144 -4.07 6.63 14.21
C SER A 144 -2.72 6.17 14.77
N MET A 145 -1.74 7.06 14.93
CA MET A 145 -0.35 6.71 15.25
C MET A 145 0.22 7.31 16.54
N LEU A 146 -0.46 8.31 17.17
CA LEU A 146 0.02 9.01 18.36
C LEU A 146 0.45 8.08 19.51
N HIS A 147 -0.26 6.96 19.68
CA HIS A 147 -0.03 5.97 20.73
C HIS A 147 1.05 4.94 20.36
N LYS A 148 1.84 5.18 19.29
CA LYS A 148 2.91 4.29 18.80
C LYS A 148 2.46 2.85 18.66
N PRO A 149 1.53 2.56 17.75
CA PRO A 149 0.95 1.23 17.61
C PRO A 149 1.98 0.20 17.19
N GLU A 150 1.84 -1.05 17.66
CA GLU A 150 2.63 -2.18 17.17
C GLU A 150 2.14 -2.68 15.80
N LEU A 151 0.84 -2.56 15.56
CA LEU A 151 0.20 -2.86 14.28
C LEU A 151 -0.57 -1.62 13.81
N LEU A 152 -0.24 -1.12 12.64
CA LEU A 152 -0.90 0.04 12.03
C LEU A 152 -1.54 -0.38 10.70
N ILE A 153 -2.84 -0.11 10.56
CA ILE A 153 -3.57 -0.35 9.32
C ILE A 153 -3.92 0.99 8.70
N LEU A 154 -3.49 1.20 7.47
CA LEU A 154 -3.67 2.43 6.70
C LEU A 154 -4.48 2.13 5.44
N ASP A 155 -5.75 2.57 5.42
CA ASP A 155 -6.65 2.37 4.28
C ASP A 155 -6.67 3.65 3.44
N GLU A 156 -6.03 3.62 2.27
CA GLU A 156 -5.87 4.74 1.33
C GLU A 156 -5.36 6.06 1.99
N PRO A 157 -4.24 6.03 2.76
CA PRO A 157 -3.81 7.15 3.60
C PRO A 157 -3.47 8.42 2.83
N PHE A 158 -3.10 8.33 1.56
CA PHE A 158 -2.65 9.46 0.74
C PHE A 158 -3.70 9.97 -0.24
N SER A 159 -4.93 9.46 -0.12
CA SER A 159 -6.02 9.86 -1.02
C SER A 159 -6.35 11.35 -0.89
N GLY A 160 -6.37 12.06 -2.04
CA GLY A 160 -6.76 13.47 -2.11
C GLY A 160 -5.72 14.46 -1.57
N LEU A 161 -4.46 14.04 -1.40
CA LEU A 161 -3.35 14.90 -1.02
C LEU A 161 -2.57 15.38 -2.25
N ASP A 162 -1.97 16.57 -2.13
CA ASP A 162 -0.97 17.06 -3.08
C ASP A 162 0.37 16.32 -2.91
N PRO A 163 1.27 16.36 -3.91
CA PRO A 163 2.53 15.62 -3.88
C PRO A 163 3.43 15.92 -2.67
N VAL A 164 3.48 17.17 -2.21
CA VAL A 164 4.33 17.57 -1.08
C VAL A 164 3.85 16.90 0.21
N ASN A 165 2.54 16.92 0.45
CA ASN A 165 1.95 16.25 1.60
C ASN A 165 2.05 14.72 1.51
N VAL A 166 1.99 14.15 0.31
CA VAL A 166 2.20 12.71 0.10
C VAL A 166 3.60 12.30 0.56
N GLU A 167 4.66 13.01 0.13
CA GLU A 167 6.04 12.69 0.53
C GLU A 167 6.23 12.80 2.06
N LEU A 168 5.73 13.86 2.68
CA LEU A 168 5.79 14.02 4.14
C LEU A 168 5.13 12.83 4.88
N LEU A 169 3.98 12.38 4.40
CA LEU A 169 3.28 11.25 5.03
C LEU A 169 3.98 9.91 4.74
N LYS A 170 4.57 9.73 3.56
CA LYS A 170 5.40 8.54 3.26
C LYS A 170 6.59 8.44 4.20
N GLU A 171 7.34 9.53 4.38
CA GLU A 171 8.46 9.59 5.34
C GLU A 171 7.99 9.24 6.75
N THR A 172 6.84 9.77 7.16
CA THR A 172 6.25 9.46 8.48
C THR A 172 5.92 7.98 8.63
N VAL A 173 5.36 7.36 7.60
CA VAL A 173 5.02 5.93 7.60
C VAL A 173 6.31 5.08 7.64
N LYS A 174 7.35 5.46 6.90
CA LYS A 174 8.68 4.83 6.97
C LYS A 174 9.28 4.90 8.38
N ASP A 175 9.26 6.09 9.01
CA ASP A 175 9.78 6.23 10.38
C ASP A 175 9.02 5.35 11.39
N LEU A 176 7.70 5.24 11.28
CA LEU A 176 6.91 4.36 12.14
C LEU A 176 7.31 2.90 11.97
N ASN A 177 7.57 2.48 10.75
CA ASN A 177 8.06 1.14 10.44
C ASN A 177 9.46 0.91 11.00
N ASP A 178 10.38 1.87 10.83
CA ASP A 178 11.74 1.85 11.38
C ASP A 178 11.75 1.80 12.92
N TRP A 179 10.73 2.38 13.57
CA TRP A 179 10.53 2.28 15.02
C TRP A 179 9.91 0.94 15.46
N GLY A 180 9.66 0.03 14.51
CA GLY A 180 9.22 -1.33 14.76
C GLY A 180 7.71 -1.58 14.60
N SER A 181 6.94 -0.61 14.12
CA SER A 181 5.53 -0.84 13.80
C SER A 181 5.40 -1.78 12.60
N THR A 182 4.55 -2.78 12.72
CA THR A 182 4.09 -3.62 11.59
C THR A 182 2.99 -2.88 10.88
N ILE A 183 3.07 -2.72 9.56
CA ILE A 183 2.14 -1.86 8.84
C ILE A 183 1.42 -2.64 7.74
N VAL A 184 0.10 -2.54 7.70
CA VAL A 184 -0.72 -2.98 6.57
C VAL A 184 -1.20 -1.72 5.84
N TYR A 185 -0.78 -1.57 4.60
CA TYR A 185 -0.99 -0.38 3.80
C TYR A 185 -1.82 -0.70 2.57
N SER A 186 -3.01 -0.13 2.41
CA SER A 186 -3.76 -0.26 1.16
C SER A 186 -3.63 0.97 0.29
N SER A 187 -3.53 0.74 -1.01
CA SER A 187 -3.58 1.80 -2.02
C SER A 187 -4.03 1.27 -3.36
N HIS A 188 -4.65 2.15 -4.16
CA HIS A 188 -4.86 1.92 -5.59
C HIS A 188 -3.68 2.46 -6.43
N ARG A 189 -2.71 3.15 -5.83
CA ARG A 189 -1.48 3.63 -6.48
C ARG A 189 -0.35 2.66 -6.20
N MET A 190 -0.09 1.79 -7.19
CA MET A 190 0.88 0.69 -7.08
C MET A 190 2.31 1.20 -6.83
N GLU A 191 2.66 2.37 -7.37
CA GLU A 191 3.97 2.98 -7.19
C GLU A 191 4.29 3.26 -5.71
N HIS A 192 3.28 3.67 -4.92
CA HIS A 192 3.46 3.88 -3.48
C HIS A 192 3.70 2.57 -2.73
N VAL A 193 3.05 1.48 -3.18
CA VAL A 193 3.26 0.15 -2.59
C VAL A 193 4.65 -0.37 -2.92
N GLU A 194 5.10 -0.22 -4.16
CA GLU A 194 6.47 -0.61 -4.58
C GLU A 194 7.56 0.16 -3.82
N GLU A 195 7.28 1.42 -3.47
CA GLU A 195 8.23 2.28 -2.76
C GLU A 195 8.30 2.00 -1.25
N LEU A 196 7.15 1.67 -0.64
CA LEU A 196 7.01 1.62 0.82
C LEU A 196 7.06 0.21 1.40
N CYS A 197 6.54 -0.78 0.67
CA CYS A 197 6.22 -2.08 1.26
C CYS A 197 7.31 -3.12 0.99
N ASP A 198 7.49 -4.04 1.92
CA ASP A 198 8.37 -5.21 1.78
C ASP A 198 7.63 -6.34 1.05
N ASP A 199 6.40 -6.58 1.49
CA ASP A 199 5.55 -7.66 0.99
C ASP A 199 4.30 -7.06 0.33
N VAL A 200 3.70 -7.81 -0.59
CA VAL A 200 2.45 -7.44 -1.25
C VAL A 200 1.46 -8.60 -1.23
N CYS A 201 0.18 -8.27 -1.14
CA CYS A 201 -0.90 -9.18 -1.48
C CYS A 201 -1.92 -8.52 -2.38
N ILE A 202 -2.44 -9.26 -3.34
CA ILE A 202 -3.48 -8.82 -4.28
C ILE A 202 -4.72 -9.66 -4.04
N LEU A 203 -5.83 -8.98 -3.71
CA LEU A 203 -7.15 -9.58 -3.61
C LEU A 203 -7.96 -9.31 -4.87
N ASP A 204 -8.65 -10.34 -5.35
CA ASP A 204 -9.70 -10.22 -6.36
C ASP A 204 -10.92 -11.05 -5.95
N LYS A 205 -12.11 -10.42 -5.94
CA LYS A 205 -13.40 -11.08 -5.62
C LYS A 205 -13.36 -11.94 -4.35
N GLY A 206 -12.67 -11.44 -3.32
CA GLY A 206 -12.52 -12.10 -2.02
C GLY A 206 -11.44 -13.17 -1.94
N GLN A 207 -10.69 -13.42 -2.99
CA GLN A 207 -9.62 -14.41 -3.06
C GLN A 207 -8.24 -13.75 -3.12
N LEU A 208 -7.26 -14.38 -2.50
CA LEU A 208 -5.86 -13.98 -2.58
C LEU A 208 -5.26 -14.54 -3.88
N VAL A 209 -4.94 -13.67 -4.84
CA VAL A 209 -4.41 -14.09 -6.17
C VAL A 209 -2.89 -14.00 -6.27
N VAL A 210 -2.28 -13.10 -5.49
CA VAL A 210 -0.82 -12.94 -5.40
C VAL A 210 -0.47 -12.60 -3.96
N SER A 211 0.63 -13.15 -3.42
CA SER A 211 1.21 -12.72 -2.14
C SER A 211 2.68 -13.08 -2.03
N GLY A 212 3.44 -12.27 -1.31
CA GLY A 212 4.84 -12.51 -0.99
C GLY A 212 5.70 -11.25 -1.02
N ASP A 213 7.01 -11.42 -0.91
CA ASP A 213 8.00 -10.37 -1.08
C ASP A 213 7.85 -9.70 -2.45
N ILE A 214 7.86 -8.36 -2.48
CA ILE A 214 7.60 -7.57 -3.71
C ILE A 214 8.57 -7.93 -4.83
N ASN A 215 9.86 -8.07 -4.53
CA ASN A 215 10.87 -8.37 -5.55
C ASN A 215 10.67 -9.78 -6.10
N HIS A 216 10.37 -10.74 -5.21
CA HIS A 216 10.05 -12.10 -5.63
C HIS A 216 8.76 -12.15 -6.48
N VAL A 217 7.72 -11.43 -6.08
CA VAL A 217 6.47 -11.34 -6.83
C VAL A 217 6.71 -10.77 -8.22
N ARG A 218 7.51 -9.70 -8.36
CA ARG A 218 7.86 -9.08 -9.64
C ARG A 218 8.67 -10.01 -10.53
N ALA A 219 9.66 -10.70 -9.95
CA ALA A 219 10.51 -11.64 -10.70
C ALA A 219 9.77 -12.91 -11.16
N SER A 220 8.73 -13.33 -10.40
CA SER A 220 7.99 -14.59 -10.65
C SER A 220 6.69 -14.41 -11.43
N ASN A 221 6.21 -13.18 -11.62
CA ASN A 221 4.94 -12.89 -12.27
C ASN A 221 5.12 -11.89 -13.40
N GLY A 222 4.38 -12.11 -14.46
CA GLY A 222 4.37 -11.25 -15.64
C GLY A 222 5.62 -11.39 -16.52
N ASN A 223 5.60 -10.65 -17.60
CA ASN A 223 6.65 -10.66 -18.59
C ASN A 223 7.61 -9.49 -18.39
N LYS A 224 8.92 -9.75 -18.54
CA LYS A 224 9.93 -8.68 -18.49
C LYS A 224 9.74 -7.69 -19.62
N LYS A 225 10.24 -6.50 -19.42
CA LYS A 225 10.19 -5.42 -20.40
C LYS A 225 11.60 -4.95 -20.78
N VAL A 226 11.77 -4.58 -22.03
CA VAL A 226 12.97 -3.89 -22.54
C VAL A 226 12.59 -2.45 -22.83
N VAL A 227 13.27 -1.52 -22.16
CA VAL A 227 13.12 -0.07 -22.38
C VAL A 227 14.31 0.39 -23.20
N ILE A 228 14.03 1.00 -24.36
CA ILE A 228 15.03 1.52 -25.29
C ILE A 228 14.77 3.00 -25.49
N GLU A 229 15.72 3.85 -25.13
CA GLU A 229 15.68 5.29 -25.44
C GLU A 229 16.72 5.61 -26.49
N SER A 230 16.30 6.29 -27.56
CA SER A 230 17.15 6.71 -28.66
C SER A 230 16.69 8.05 -29.22
N GLU A 231 17.62 8.87 -29.66
CA GLU A 231 17.36 10.12 -30.39
C GLU A 231 17.19 9.86 -31.89
N THR A 232 17.60 8.67 -32.35
CA THR A 232 17.47 8.24 -33.75
C THR A 232 16.29 7.28 -33.89
N THR A 233 15.76 7.17 -35.10
CA THR A 233 14.70 6.20 -35.41
C THR A 233 15.19 4.79 -35.14
N LEU A 234 14.47 4.07 -34.26
CA LEU A 234 14.77 2.67 -33.98
C LEU A 234 14.38 1.79 -35.18
N PRO A 235 15.06 0.65 -35.36
CA PRO A 235 14.70 -0.32 -36.39
C PRO A 235 13.34 -0.94 -36.12
N ASP A 236 12.76 -1.55 -37.11
CA ASP A 236 11.57 -2.39 -36.91
C ASP A 236 11.97 -3.67 -36.16
N LEU A 237 11.54 -3.75 -34.90
CA LEU A 237 11.81 -4.87 -34.00
C LEU A 237 10.67 -5.88 -33.94
N THR A 238 9.55 -5.64 -34.66
CA THR A 238 8.34 -6.49 -34.59
C THR A 238 8.58 -7.91 -35.11
N ASN A 239 9.60 -8.12 -35.92
CA ASN A 239 9.98 -9.42 -36.47
C ASN A 239 10.82 -10.29 -35.53
N ILE A 240 11.26 -9.77 -34.39
CA ILE A 240 12.03 -10.55 -33.40
C ILE A 240 11.07 -11.47 -32.66
N ARG A 241 11.30 -12.77 -32.77
CA ARG A 241 10.48 -13.78 -32.09
C ARG A 241 10.62 -13.64 -30.58
N GLY A 242 9.48 -13.70 -29.86
CA GLY A 242 9.43 -13.58 -28.41
C GLY A 242 9.13 -12.17 -27.92
N ILE A 243 8.93 -11.19 -28.80
CA ILE A 243 8.31 -9.92 -28.44
C ILE A 243 6.79 -10.13 -28.42
N ILE A 244 6.18 -9.89 -27.23
CA ILE A 244 4.75 -10.07 -27.00
C ILE A 244 3.97 -8.81 -27.34
N HIS A 245 4.53 -7.64 -26.94
CA HIS A 245 3.88 -6.35 -27.09
C HIS A 245 4.93 -5.25 -27.30
N SER A 246 4.56 -4.23 -28.06
CA SER A 246 5.41 -3.06 -28.33
C SER A 246 4.61 -1.78 -28.11
N GLU A 247 5.18 -0.86 -27.33
CA GLU A 247 4.59 0.43 -27.01
C GLU A 247 5.58 1.56 -27.31
N ASN A 248 5.11 2.57 -28.06
CA ASN A 248 5.92 3.75 -28.34
C ASN A 248 5.95 4.67 -27.11
N MET A 249 7.15 5.03 -26.69
CA MET A 249 7.41 6.04 -25.67
C MET A 249 7.67 7.41 -26.32
N LYS A 250 7.67 8.49 -25.53
CA LYS A 250 8.02 9.84 -26.03
C LYS A 250 9.42 9.90 -26.69
N GLN A 251 10.37 9.12 -26.19
CA GLN A 251 11.74 9.06 -26.70
C GLN A 251 12.21 7.61 -26.73
N GLY A 252 11.59 6.76 -27.57
CA GLY A 252 12.00 5.37 -27.71
C GLY A 252 10.85 4.37 -27.71
N LEU A 253 11.14 3.17 -27.23
CA LEU A 253 10.27 2.00 -27.34
C LEU A 253 10.29 1.19 -26.04
N GLN A 254 9.15 0.68 -25.62
CA GLN A 254 9.04 -0.33 -24.58
C GLN A 254 8.53 -1.62 -25.18
N LEU A 255 9.23 -2.71 -24.98
CA LEU A 255 8.91 -4.03 -25.50
C LEU A 255 8.65 -4.98 -24.34
N THR A 256 7.52 -5.70 -24.38
CA THR A 256 7.27 -6.82 -23.47
C THR A 256 7.81 -8.10 -24.12
N ILE A 257 8.62 -8.86 -23.39
CA ILE A 257 9.35 -10.02 -23.92
C ILE A 257 9.03 -11.29 -23.15
N GLU A 258 9.07 -12.43 -23.83
CA GLU A 258 8.78 -13.74 -23.21
C GLU A 258 9.86 -14.17 -22.18
N ASN A 259 11.12 -13.84 -22.48
CA ASN A 259 12.27 -14.21 -21.62
C ASN A 259 13.46 -13.28 -21.91
N GLU A 260 14.52 -13.37 -21.09
CA GLU A 260 15.69 -12.53 -21.19
C GLU A 260 16.56 -12.76 -22.44
N ASP A 261 16.50 -13.90 -23.07
CA ASP A 261 17.28 -14.16 -24.27
C ASP A 261 16.81 -13.29 -25.43
N VAL A 262 15.51 -13.01 -25.51
CA VAL A 262 14.94 -12.06 -26.48
C VAL A 262 15.56 -10.65 -26.32
N ALA A 263 15.87 -10.23 -25.10
CA ALA A 263 16.54 -8.94 -24.87
C ALA A 263 17.93 -8.88 -25.51
N LYS A 264 18.67 -9.99 -25.57
CA LYS A 264 19.97 -10.08 -26.23
C LYS A 264 19.84 -9.89 -27.74
N ASP A 265 18.84 -10.54 -28.35
CA ASP A 265 18.56 -10.41 -29.79
C ASP A 265 18.16 -8.97 -30.13
N ILE A 266 17.30 -8.36 -29.31
CA ILE A 266 16.92 -6.94 -29.45
C ILE A 266 18.16 -6.04 -29.36
N TYR A 267 19.02 -6.27 -28.35
CA TYR A 267 20.22 -5.47 -28.15
C TYR A 267 21.17 -5.54 -29.37
N GLN A 268 21.39 -6.72 -29.95
CA GLN A 268 22.21 -6.90 -31.12
C GLN A 268 21.71 -6.08 -32.31
N VAL A 269 20.41 -6.12 -32.58
CA VAL A 269 19.80 -5.36 -33.67
C VAL A 269 19.93 -3.85 -33.45
N VAL A 270 19.63 -3.38 -32.24
CA VAL A 270 19.62 -1.95 -31.91
C VAL A 270 21.04 -1.36 -31.87
N ALA A 271 22.01 -2.10 -31.31
CA ALA A 271 23.41 -1.66 -31.20
C ALA A 271 24.09 -1.45 -32.55
N HIS A 272 23.66 -2.12 -33.63
CA HIS A 272 24.20 -1.97 -34.97
C HIS A 272 23.69 -0.72 -35.70
N GLN A 273 22.64 -0.06 -35.19
CA GLN A 273 21.98 1.04 -35.92
C GLN A 273 22.30 2.46 -35.44
N GLY A 274 23.10 2.61 -34.38
CA GLY A 274 23.52 3.93 -33.93
C GLY A 274 23.55 4.11 -32.43
N TYR A 275 23.50 5.38 -32.00
CA TYR A 275 23.57 5.74 -30.59
C TYR A 275 22.27 5.39 -29.83
N VAL A 276 22.41 4.53 -28.84
CA VAL A 276 21.33 4.16 -27.88
C VAL A 276 21.62 4.85 -26.56
N LYS A 277 20.72 5.74 -26.15
CA LYS A 277 20.85 6.48 -24.89
C LYS A 277 20.64 5.59 -23.67
N ARG A 278 19.68 4.65 -23.78
CA ARG A 278 19.35 3.69 -22.72
C ARG A 278 18.87 2.38 -23.33
N PHE A 279 19.38 1.27 -22.79
CA PHE A 279 18.84 -0.07 -22.99
C PHE A 279 18.78 -0.74 -21.63
N GLN A 280 17.56 -1.10 -21.20
CA GLN A 280 17.37 -1.67 -19.87
C GLN A 280 16.32 -2.77 -19.91
N VAL A 281 16.67 -3.92 -19.34
CA VAL A 281 15.69 -4.97 -19.02
C VAL A 281 15.14 -4.66 -17.64
N VAL A 282 13.82 -4.60 -17.50
CA VAL A 282 13.13 -4.30 -16.25
C VAL A 282 12.11 -5.40 -15.93
N GLU A 283 12.00 -5.71 -14.64
CA GLU A 283 10.93 -6.56 -14.14
C GLU A 283 9.58 -5.87 -14.33
N PRO A 284 8.48 -6.63 -14.47
CA PRO A 284 7.15 -6.04 -14.51
C PRO A 284 6.86 -5.21 -13.25
N SER A 285 6.11 -4.13 -13.40
CA SER A 285 5.62 -3.36 -12.25
C SER A 285 4.48 -4.11 -11.55
N LEU A 286 4.18 -3.74 -10.29
CA LEU A 286 2.98 -4.26 -9.62
C LEU A 286 1.71 -3.92 -10.39
N GLN A 287 1.68 -2.79 -11.11
CA GLN A 287 0.57 -2.43 -11.98
C GLN A 287 0.39 -3.41 -13.13
N ASP A 288 1.47 -3.83 -13.77
CA ASP A 288 1.41 -4.83 -14.85
C ASP A 288 0.86 -6.16 -14.33
N ILE A 289 1.39 -6.62 -13.20
CA ILE A 289 0.95 -7.86 -12.55
C ILE A 289 -0.52 -7.77 -12.13
N PHE A 290 -0.93 -6.63 -11.58
CA PHE A 290 -2.31 -6.41 -11.18
C PHE A 290 -3.27 -6.46 -12.39
N ILE A 291 -2.91 -5.80 -13.49
CA ILE A 291 -3.71 -5.83 -14.73
C ILE A 291 -3.80 -7.25 -15.28
N GLU A 292 -2.70 -7.99 -15.29
CA GLU A 292 -2.68 -9.37 -15.76
C GLU A 292 -3.56 -10.29 -14.89
N LYS A 293 -3.43 -10.22 -13.56
CA LYS A 293 -4.12 -11.13 -12.63
C LYS A 293 -5.59 -10.75 -12.39
N VAL A 294 -5.93 -9.46 -12.45
CA VAL A 294 -7.25 -8.93 -12.09
C VAL A 294 -7.98 -8.33 -13.29
N GLY A 295 -7.25 -7.89 -14.33
CA GLY A 295 -7.81 -7.22 -15.51
C GLY A 295 -8.41 -8.17 -16.56
N GLY A 296 -8.03 -9.44 -16.57
CA GLY A 296 -8.23 -10.35 -17.70
C GLY A 296 -9.58 -11.10 -17.77
N LYS A 297 -10.61 -10.73 -16.99
CA LYS A 297 -11.89 -11.49 -16.97
C LYS A 297 -13.16 -10.71 -17.32
N ASP A 298 -13.06 -9.42 -17.62
CA ASP A 298 -14.21 -8.56 -17.90
C ASP A 298 -14.02 -7.65 -19.16
N ALA A 299 -13.22 -8.09 -20.16
CA ALA A 299 -13.09 -7.43 -21.47
C ALA A 299 -13.73 -8.27 -22.56
#